data_1e0c9c9a842a37474663c9de2424b08e
#
_entry.id   1e0c9c9a842a37474663c9de2424b08e
#
_cell.length_a   1.000
_cell.length_b   1.000
_cell.length_c   1.000
_cell.angle_alpha   90.00
_cell.angle_beta   90.00
_cell.angle_gamma   90.00
#
_symmetry.space_group_name_H-M   'P 1'
#
loop_
_entity.id
_entity.type
_entity.pdbx_description
1 polymer ?
#
loop_
_entity_poly.entity_id
_entity_poly.type
_entity_poly.pdbx_seq_one_letter_code
_entity_poly.pdbx_strand_id
1 'polypeptide(L)'
;MGSVYANTQNKHTAPGICTGSGVGLLKLYKYTGNRFYLDLLRDIAYHIPQYLGHPLKPLGNLPAGFVSERINMNDWEGPETIGYVLPISTWAETSLMLTTIELPGLFIQPEKGVYVAFDNIEVKQIANTNRELVLQLSNATPIEAVVTLLEDHDTNNNLVLGENFVFGLRKITLRAGKSTTLKFKKRKTGQSALTAK
;
A
#
# COMPACT_ATOMS: atom_id res chain seq x y z
N MET A 1 7.94 3.16 10.48
CA MET A 1 6.64 3.02 11.21
C MET A 1 5.74 2.16 10.35
N GLY A 2 4.61 1.63 10.80
CA GLY A 2 3.72 0.78 9.97
C GLY A 2 3.35 -0.53 10.66
N SER A 3 3.83 -0.77 11.86
CA SER A 3 3.40 -1.84 12.75
C SER A 3 3.12 -1.30 14.15
N VAL A 4 2.36 -2.05 14.91
CA VAL A 4 2.03 -1.73 16.30
C VAL A 4 2.41 -2.88 17.23
N TYR A 5 2.69 -2.58 18.47
CA TYR A 5 2.73 -3.58 19.51
C TYR A 5 1.31 -4.06 19.82
N ALA A 6 1.12 -5.37 19.88
CA ALA A 6 -0.18 -5.95 20.20
C ALA A 6 -0.62 -5.62 21.60
N ASN A 7 0.31 -5.50 22.53
CA ASN A 7 0.06 -4.97 23.88
C ASN A 7 1.35 -4.38 24.49
N THR A 8 1.19 -3.65 25.59
CA THR A 8 2.30 -2.99 26.28
C THR A 8 3.20 -3.94 27.05
N GLN A 9 2.72 -5.13 27.39
CA GLN A 9 3.45 -6.13 28.15
C GLN A 9 4.33 -6.98 27.22
N ASN A 10 3.74 -7.61 26.22
CA ASN A 10 4.44 -8.58 25.37
C ASN A 10 5.29 -7.90 24.29
N LYS A 11 5.03 -6.66 23.96
CA LYS A 11 5.81 -5.88 22.97
C LYS A 11 6.12 -6.66 21.70
N HIS A 12 5.17 -7.42 21.18
CA HIS A 12 5.30 -8.11 19.92
C HIS A 12 4.68 -7.30 18.77
N THR A 13 5.23 -7.44 17.57
CA THR A 13 4.67 -6.83 16.38
C THR A 13 3.57 -7.72 15.81
N ALA A 14 2.45 -7.12 15.45
CA ALA A 14 1.29 -7.83 14.90
C ALA A 14 0.81 -7.14 13.61
N PRO A 15 1.14 -7.68 12.43
CA PRO A 15 0.81 -7.03 11.15
C PRO A 15 -0.71 -6.95 10.90
N GLY A 16 -1.47 -7.95 11.32
CA GLY A 16 -2.92 -7.98 11.11
C GLY A 16 -3.68 -6.80 11.71
N ILE A 17 -3.18 -6.22 12.79
CA ILE A 17 -3.79 -5.03 13.41
C ILE A 17 -3.66 -3.81 12.48
N CYS A 18 -2.55 -3.70 11.74
CA CYS A 18 -2.31 -2.59 10.82
C CYS A 18 -3.08 -2.75 9.50
N THR A 19 -3.17 -3.98 8.99
CA THR A 19 -3.75 -4.25 7.67
C THR A 19 -5.24 -3.96 7.59
N GLY A 20 -5.99 -4.17 8.66
CA GLY A 20 -7.42 -3.86 8.72
C GLY A 20 -7.77 -2.38 8.52
N SER A 21 -6.77 -1.49 8.53
CA SER A 21 -6.96 -0.04 8.39
C SER A 21 -6.72 0.51 6.99
N GLY A 22 -6.26 -0.32 6.04
CA GLY A 22 -5.75 0.13 4.74
C GLY A 22 -6.69 1.07 4.00
N VAL A 23 -7.87 0.60 3.64
CA VAL A 23 -8.88 1.42 2.94
C VAL A 23 -9.43 2.54 3.81
N GLY A 24 -9.57 2.31 5.11
CA GLY A 24 -10.03 3.31 6.06
C GLY A 24 -9.13 4.55 6.07
N LEU A 25 -7.81 4.36 6.06
CA LEU A 25 -6.85 5.47 6.02
C LEU A 25 -6.91 6.26 4.70
N LEU A 26 -7.09 5.58 3.57
CA LEU A 26 -7.27 6.25 2.29
C LEU A 26 -8.56 7.08 2.26
N LYS A 27 -9.65 6.55 2.81
CA LYS A 27 -10.92 7.29 2.97
C LYS A 27 -10.76 8.51 3.89
N LEU A 28 -10.05 8.36 5.01
CA LEU A 28 -9.77 9.46 5.93
C LEU A 28 -8.94 10.55 5.25
N TYR A 29 -7.92 10.19 4.47
CA TYR A 29 -7.19 11.16 3.67
C TYR A 29 -8.12 11.90 2.70
N LYS A 30 -8.96 11.19 1.96
CA LYS A 30 -9.88 11.82 1.00
C LYS A 30 -10.87 12.77 1.66
N TYR A 31 -11.35 12.44 2.85
CA TYR A 31 -12.29 13.26 3.59
C TYR A 31 -11.63 14.49 4.23
N THR A 32 -10.43 14.32 4.82
CA THR A 32 -9.78 15.37 5.61
C THR A 32 -8.74 16.18 4.84
N GLY A 33 -8.20 15.63 3.74
CA GLY A 33 -7.04 16.17 3.03
C GLY A 33 -5.71 16.02 3.81
N ASN A 34 -5.72 15.41 5.01
CA ASN A 34 -4.54 15.29 5.83
C ASN A 34 -3.59 14.20 5.31
N ARG A 35 -2.44 14.63 4.81
CA ARG A 35 -1.39 13.78 4.23
C ARG A 35 -0.88 12.70 5.17
N PHE A 36 -0.96 12.92 6.48
CA PHE A 36 -0.56 11.96 7.49
C PHE A 36 -1.17 10.56 7.26
N TYR A 37 -2.43 10.49 6.85
CA TYR A 37 -3.11 9.21 6.61
C TYR A 37 -2.52 8.44 5.40
N LEU A 38 -2.09 9.15 4.35
CA LEU A 38 -1.41 8.50 3.22
C LEU A 38 -0.01 8.02 3.59
N ASP A 39 0.72 8.81 4.36
CA ASP A 39 2.09 8.46 4.76
C ASP A 39 2.06 7.27 5.73
N LEU A 40 1.11 7.24 6.67
CA LEU A 40 0.90 6.09 7.55
C LEU A 40 0.52 4.84 6.75
N LEU A 41 -0.39 4.98 5.79
CA LEU A 41 -0.82 3.86 4.94
C LEU A 41 0.33 3.30 4.10
N ARG A 42 1.18 4.17 3.55
CA ARG A 42 2.40 3.77 2.83
C ARG A 42 3.35 2.99 3.76
N ASP A 43 3.58 3.50 4.96
CA ASP A 43 4.45 2.86 5.93
C ASP A 43 3.92 1.46 6.30
N ILE A 44 2.60 1.30 6.46
CA ILE A 44 1.95 0.00 6.67
C ILE A 44 2.19 -0.92 5.47
N ALA A 45 1.92 -0.45 4.24
CA ALA A 45 2.08 -1.25 3.03
C ALA A 45 3.53 -1.75 2.86
N TYR A 46 4.52 -0.91 3.13
CA TYR A 46 5.93 -1.29 3.04
C TYR A 46 6.41 -2.18 4.19
N HIS A 47 5.70 -2.17 5.31
CA HIS A 47 6.04 -2.99 6.46
C HIS A 47 5.50 -4.43 6.35
N ILE A 48 4.35 -4.61 5.74
CA ILE A 48 3.66 -5.91 5.58
C ILE A 48 4.56 -7.02 5.02
N PRO A 49 5.36 -6.81 3.95
CA PRO A 49 6.19 -7.88 3.37
C PRO A 49 7.22 -8.47 4.33
N GLN A 50 7.55 -7.78 5.43
CA GLN A 50 8.48 -8.28 6.45
C GLN A 50 7.90 -9.45 7.26
N TYR A 51 6.60 -9.62 7.26
CA TYR A 51 5.88 -10.68 7.97
C TYR A 51 5.48 -11.84 7.07
N LEU A 52 5.84 -11.76 5.78
CA LEU A 52 5.49 -12.76 4.78
C LEU A 52 6.66 -13.74 4.59
N GLY A 53 6.39 -15.04 4.74
CA GLY A 53 7.35 -16.08 4.39
C GLY A 53 7.67 -16.04 2.89
N HIS A 54 8.96 -16.05 2.55
CA HIS A 54 9.40 -16.04 1.15
C HIS A 54 10.47 -17.13 0.94
N PRO A 55 10.49 -17.86 -0.21
CA PRO A 55 11.44 -18.94 -0.45
C PRO A 55 12.91 -18.52 -0.31
N LEU A 56 13.24 -17.30 -0.74
CA LEU A 56 14.61 -16.76 -0.67
C LEU A 56 14.92 -16.03 0.64
N LYS A 57 13.91 -15.74 1.45
CA LYS A 57 14.02 -15.10 2.77
C LYS A 57 13.00 -15.73 3.70
N PRO A 58 13.27 -16.95 4.18
CA PRO A 58 12.36 -17.61 5.10
C PRO A 58 12.24 -16.79 6.39
N LEU A 59 11.05 -16.74 6.93
CA LEU A 59 10.77 -16.12 8.21
C LEU A 59 10.55 -17.24 9.24
N GLY A 60 11.61 -17.59 9.95
CA GLY A 60 11.61 -18.75 10.84
C GLY A 60 11.24 -20.04 10.08
N ASN A 61 10.26 -20.76 10.59
CA ASN A 61 9.69 -21.96 9.99
C ASN A 61 8.40 -21.70 9.17
N LEU A 62 8.09 -20.44 8.91
CA LEU A 62 6.87 -20.05 8.20
C LEU A 62 6.93 -20.48 6.73
N PRO A 63 5.95 -21.23 6.22
CA PRO A 63 5.91 -21.58 4.80
C PRO A 63 5.86 -20.34 3.90
N ALA A 64 6.38 -20.47 2.69
CA ALA A 64 6.34 -19.41 1.69
C ALA A 64 4.89 -19.03 1.38
N GLY A 65 4.62 -17.73 1.34
CA GLY A 65 3.29 -17.17 1.10
C GLY A 65 2.42 -17.00 2.34
N PHE A 66 2.84 -17.50 3.49
CA PHE A 66 2.11 -17.33 4.75
C PHE A 66 2.58 -16.12 5.54
N VAL A 67 1.67 -15.50 6.27
CA VAL A 67 1.93 -14.33 7.12
C VAL A 67 2.06 -14.76 8.57
N SER A 68 3.06 -14.23 9.28
CA SER A 68 3.14 -14.44 10.72
C SER A 68 2.03 -13.71 11.44
N GLU A 69 1.48 -14.32 12.50
CA GLU A 69 0.56 -13.61 13.38
C GLU A 69 1.29 -12.50 14.13
N ARG A 70 2.43 -12.84 14.71
CA ARG A 70 3.27 -11.90 15.45
C ARG A 70 4.73 -12.34 15.49
N ILE A 71 5.60 -11.40 15.81
CA ILE A 71 7.01 -11.66 16.12
C ILE A 71 7.29 -11.11 17.52
N ASN A 72 7.80 -11.94 18.41
CA ASN A 72 8.19 -11.53 19.75
C ASN A 72 9.39 -10.58 19.70
N MET A 73 9.27 -9.44 20.35
CA MET A 73 10.28 -8.38 20.35
C MET A 73 10.99 -8.23 21.70
N ASN A 74 10.63 -9.05 22.70
CA ASN A 74 11.22 -9.02 24.02
C ASN A 74 11.20 -10.39 24.69
N ASP A 75 11.69 -10.45 25.90
CA ASP A 75 11.87 -11.63 26.73
C ASP A 75 10.70 -11.95 27.68
N TRP A 76 9.52 -11.38 27.46
CA TRP A 76 8.36 -11.60 28.33
C TRP A 76 8.02 -13.08 28.53
N GLU A 77 8.13 -13.88 27.47
CA GLU A 77 7.87 -15.33 27.48
C GLU A 77 9.17 -16.14 27.72
N GLY A 78 10.30 -15.47 28.01
CA GLY A 78 11.63 -16.01 28.17
C GLY A 78 12.60 -15.44 27.12
N PRO A 79 13.88 -15.26 27.48
CA PRO A 79 14.86 -14.68 26.55
C PRO A 79 15.07 -15.49 25.28
N GLU A 80 14.82 -16.79 25.31
CA GLU A 80 14.89 -17.69 24.16
C GLU A 80 13.77 -17.44 23.14
N THR A 81 12.73 -16.71 23.52
CA THR A 81 11.58 -16.42 22.63
C THR A 81 11.75 -15.14 21.82
N ILE A 82 12.81 -14.36 22.07
CA ILE A 82 13.06 -13.14 21.32
C ILE A 82 13.28 -13.48 19.83
N GLY A 83 12.52 -12.84 18.95
CA GLY A 83 12.53 -13.12 17.51
C GLY A 83 11.70 -14.35 17.12
N TYR A 84 11.03 -15.00 18.07
CA TYR A 84 10.16 -16.13 17.77
C TYR A 84 8.97 -15.66 16.91
N VAL A 85 8.74 -16.39 15.82
CA VAL A 85 7.67 -16.13 14.87
C VAL A 85 6.51 -17.04 15.21
N LEU A 86 5.40 -16.49 15.68
CA LEU A 86 4.16 -17.25 15.79
C LEU A 86 3.61 -17.50 14.39
N PRO A 87 3.38 -18.78 14.05
CA PRO A 87 2.83 -19.13 12.76
C PRO A 87 1.37 -18.75 12.67
N ILE A 88 0.98 -18.49 11.49
CA ILE A 88 -0.31 -18.45 10.82
C ILE A 88 -1.52 -18.13 11.69
N SER A 89 -2.04 -16.94 11.45
CA SER A 89 -3.40 -16.57 11.80
C SER A 89 -4.21 -16.36 10.52
N THR A 90 -5.29 -17.08 10.33
CA THR A 90 -6.22 -16.85 9.20
C THR A 90 -6.73 -15.42 9.18
N TRP A 91 -6.81 -14.79 10.35
CA TRP A 91 -7.16 -13.39 10.48
C TRP A 91 -6.08 -12.45 9.88
N ALA A 92 -4.81 -12.67 10.17
CA ALA A 92 -3.70 -11.88 9.63
C ALA A 92 -3.61 -12.04 8.11
N GLU A 93 -3.77 -13.26 7.59
CA GLU A 93 -3.77 -13.55 6.15
C GLU A 93 -4.94 -12.90 5.43
N THR A 94 -6.14 -13.02 5.98
CA THR A 94 -7.34 -12.39 5.40
C THR A 94 -7.19 -10.88 5.37
N SER A 95 -6.72 -10.27 6.44
CA SER A 95 -6.50 -8.82 6.52
C SER A 95 -5.45 -8.36 5.51
N LEU A 96 -4.34 -9.09 5.35
CA LEU A 96 -3.31 -8.80 4.35
C LEU A 96 -3.89 -8.91 2.94
N MET A 97 -4.63 -9.97 2.66
CA MET A 97 -5.25 -10.20 1.36
C MET A 97 -6.23 -9.07 1.01
N LEU A 98 -7.09 -8.66 1.93
CA LEU A 98 -8.01 -7.54 1.75
C LEU A 98 -7.24 -6.23 1.48
N THR A 99 -6.20 -5.93 2.25
CA THR A 99 -5.37 -4.75 2.02
C THR A 99 -4.74 -4.78 0.63
N THR A 100 -4.21 -5.91 0.19
CA THR A 100 -3.60 -6.07 -1.14
C THR A 100 -4.61 -5.91 -2.28
N ILE A 101 -5.86 -6.35 -2.08
CA ILE A 101 -6.93 -6.25 -3.08
C ILE A 101 -7.49 -4.81 -3.13
N GLU A 102 -7.53 -4.12 -2.02
CA GLU A 102 -8.18 -2.82 -1.87
C GLU A 102 -7.24 -1.64 -2.11
N LEU A 103 -5.93 -1.81 -1.97
CA LEU A 103 -4.97 -0.73 -2.22
C LEU A 103 -4.48 -0.72 -3.67
N PRO A 104 -4.46 0.45 -4.32
CA PRO A 104 -3.76 0.60 -5.59
C PRO A 104 -2.25 0.48 -5.38
N GLY A 105 -1.51 0.05 -6.40
CA GLY A 105 -0.05 0.10 -6.37
C GLY A 105 0.48 1.54 -6.39
N LEU A 106 -0.23 2.45 -7.06
CA LEU A 106 0.06 3.89 -7.10
C LEU A 106 -1.23 4.69 -7.06
N PHE A 107 -1.36 5.54 -6.05
CA PHE A 107 -2.42 6.53 -5.91
C PHE A 107 -1.96 7.89 -6.45
N ILE A 108 -2.79 8.54 -7.26
CA ILE A 108 -2.45 9.83 -7.89
C ILE A 108 -3.66 10.77 -7.84
N GLN A 109 -3.45 12.01 -7.38
CA GLN A 109 -4.38 13.13 -7.52
C GLN A 109 -3.72 14.23 -8.36
N PRO A 110 -3.92 14.24 -9.68
CA PRO A 110 -3.21 15.14 -10.58
C PRO A 110 -3.44 16.62 -10.25
N GLU A 111 -4.67 17.01 -9.91
CA GLU A 111 -5.06 18.39 -9.61
C GLU A 111 -4.30 18.94 -8.41
N LYS A 112 -4.09 18.12 -7.39
CA LYS A 112 -3.36 18.48 -6.16
C LYS A 112 -1.85 18.26 -6.28
N GLY A 113 -1.39 17.56 -7.33
CA GLY A 113 0.00 17.13 -7.44
C GLY A 113 0.41 16.11 -6.37
N VAL A 114 -0.57 15.36 -5.84
CA VAL A 114 -0.34 14.34 -4.82
C VAL A 114 -0.18 12.99 -5.50
N TYR A 115 0.81 12.23 -5.08
CA TYR A 115 1.00 10.84 -5.48
C TYR A 115 1.66 10.05 -4.35
N VAL A 116 1.31 8.76 -4.23
CA VAL A 116 1.89 7.83 -3.26
C VAL A 116 1.94 6.44 -3.86
N ALA A 117 3.12 5.83 -3.89
CA ALA A 117 3.29 4.43 -4.21
C ALA A 117 3.08 3.58 -2.95
N PHE A 118 2.23 2.57 -3.06
CA PHE A 118 2.04 1.51 -2.07
C PHE A 118 2.79 0.24 -2.48
N ASP A 119 3.04 0.06 -3.79
CA ASP A 119 3.96 -0.95 -4.29
C ASP A 119 5.42 -0.51 -4.15
N ASN A 120 6.33 -1.49 -4.15
CA ASN A 120 7.78 -1.25 -4.06
C ASN A 120 8.35 -0.73 -5.39
N ILE A 121 7.95 0.48 -5.75
CA ILE A 121 8.44 1.23 -6.90
C ILE A 121 8.90 2.62 -6.48
N GLU A 122 9.87 3.15 -7.18
CA GLU A 122 10.27 4.54 -7.03
C GLU A 122 9.42 5.44 -7.92
N VAL A 123 8.95 6.57 -7.36
CA VAL A 123 8.18 7.57 -8.11
C VAL A 123 8.83 8.93 -7.96
N LYS A 124 9.22 9.50 -9.10
CA LYS A 124 9.83 10.83 -9.19
C LYS A 124 8.94 11.77 -10.00
N GLN A 125 8.62 12.92 -9.44
CA GLN A 125 7.95 13.98 -10.17
C GLN A 125 8.93 14.64 -11.15
N ILE A 126 8.58 14.59 -12.44
CA ILE A 126 9.32 15.24 -13.52
C ILE A 126 8.79 16.64 -13.78
N ALA A 127 7.46 16.80 -13.81
CA ALA A 127 6.82 18.09 -13.98
C ALA A 127 5.47 18.13 -13.29
N ASN A 128 5.08 19.32 -12.85
CA ASN A 128 3.76 19.61 -12.31
C ASN A 128 3.32 20.98 -12.84
N THR A 129 2.55 20.98 -13.90
CA THR A 129 2.06 22.18 -14.57
C THR A 129 0.56 22.38 -14.30
N ASN A 130 -0.01 23.48 -14.79
CA ASN A 130 -1.47 23.70 -14.70
C ASN A 130 -2.29 22.70 -15.55
N ARG A 131 -1.65 21.96 -16.47
CA ARG A 131 -2.32 21.04 -17.39
C ARG A 131 -2.11 19.57 -17.08
N GLU A 132 -0.95 19.24 -16.53
CA GLU A 132 -0.56 17.85 -16.31
C GLU A 132 0.41 17.68 -15.14
N LEU A 133 0.36 16.51 -14.52
CA LEU A 133 1.36 15.95 -13.63
C LEU A 133 2.12 14.88 -14.39
N VAL A 134 3.46 14.98 -14.41
CA VAL A 134 4.33 14.00 -15.09
C VAL A 134 5.17 13.29 -14.05
N LEU A 135 5.03 11.96 -13.99
CA LEU A 135 5.74 11.11 -13.05
C LEU A 135 6.62 10.10 -13.80
N GLN A 136 7.85 9.92 -13.34
CA GLN A 136 8.70 8.80 -13.73
C GLN A 136 8.57 7.72 -12.66
N LEU A 137 8.25 6.51 -13.09
CA LEU A 137 8.16 5.32 -12.25
C LEU A 137 9.35 4.42 -12.57
N SER A 138 10.02 3.93 -11.54
CA SER A 138 11.20 3.07 -11.69
C SER A 138 11.03 1.81 -10.84
N ASN A 139 11.35 0.67 -11.44
CA ASN A 139 11.41 -0.62 -10.76
C ASN A 139 12.89 -0.99 -10.53
N ALA A 140 13.39 -0.77 -9.34
CA ALA A 140 14.76 -1.12 -8.97
C ALA A 140 14.94 -2.60 -8.62
N THR A 141 13.86 -3.39 -8.61
CA THR A 141 13.91 -4.81 -8.26
C THR A 141 14.35 -5.69 -9.44
N PRO A 142 14.84 -6.91 -9.18
CA PRO A 142 15.23 -7.85 -10.23
C PRO A 142 14.03 -8.58 -10.87
N ILE A 143 12.81 -8.29 -10.46
CA ILE A 143 11.59 -8.92 -10.97
C ILE A 143 10.69 -7.88 -11.64
N GLU A 144 9.83 -8.33 -12.56
CA GLU A 144 8.82 -7.49 -13.17
C GLU A 144 7.74 -7.12 -12.14
N ALA A 145 7.30 -5.87 -12.14
CA ALA A 145 6.23 -5.37 -11.29
C ALA A 145 5.00 -5.02 -12.12
N VAL A 146 3.82 -5.50 -11.72
CA VAL A 146 2.52 -5.09 -12.26
C VAL A 146 1.86 -4.15 -11.27
N VAL A 147 1.82 -2.87 -11.62
CA VAL A 147 1.34 -1.79 -10.74
C VAL A 147 -0.07 -1.36 -11.16
N THR A 148 -0.99 -1.38 -10.23
CA THR A 148 -2.35 -0.83 -10.42
C THR A 148 -2.36 0.67 -10.13
N LEU A 149 -2.97 1.47 -11.02
CA LEU A 149 -3.01 2.92 -10.92
C LEU A 149 -4.41 3.39 -10.53
N LEU A 150 -4.51 4.12 -9.43
CA LEU A 150 -5.71 4.88 -9.08
C LEU A 150 -5.47 6.35 -9.36
N GLU A 151 -6.06 6.83 -10.47
CA GLU A 151 -6.11 8.25 -10.81
C GLU A 151 -7.40 8.85 -10.24
N ASP A 152 -7.28 9.56 -9.13
CA ASP A 152 -8.39 10.17 -8.41
C ASP A 152 -8.47 11.67 -8.72
N HIS A 153 -9.48 12.03 -9.50
CA HIS A 153 -9.81 13.43 -9.78
C HIS A 153 -10.77 13.95 -8.73
N ASP A 154 -10.43 15.05 -8.10
CA ASP A 154 -11.10 15.68 -6.95
C ASP A 154 -12.60 16.00 -7.14
N THR A 155 -13.12 15.80 -8.33
CA THR A 155 -14.52 16.06 -8.67
C THR A 155 -15.50 15.00 -8.15
N ASN A 156 -14.98 13.86 -7.64
CA ASN A 156 -15.79 12.75 -7.14
C ASN A 156 -15.46 12.46 -5.68
N ASN A 157 -16.23 13.04 -4.77
CA ASN A 157 -16.32 12.57 -3.39
C ASN A 157 -16.83 11.11 -3.27
N ASN A 158 -17.16 10.50 -4.38
CA ASN A 158 -17.76 9.18 -4.52
C ASN A 158 -16.74 8.12 -4.91
N LEU A 159 -15.53 8.15 -4.36
CA LEU A 159 -14.72 6.96 -4.42
C LEU A 159 -15.37 5.94 -3.48
N VAL A 160 -16.28 5.17 -4.02
CA VAL A 160 -16.76 3.94 -3.40
C VAL A 160 -15.58 2.97 -3.51
N LEU A 161 -14.70 3.04 -2.51
CA LEU A 161 -13.76 1.97 -2.24
C LEU A 161 -14.62 0.82 -1.73
N GLY A 162 -15.06 0.00 -2.60
CA GLY A 162 -15.91 -1.14 -2.35
C GLY A 162 -15.45 -2.30 -3.20
N GLU A 163 -16.11 -3.40 -3.04
CA GLU A 163 -15.87 -4.69 -3.67
C GLU A 163 -15.27 -4.58 -5.07
N ASN A 164 -14.14 -5.25 -5.31
CA ASN A 164 -13.42 -5.30 -6.60
C ASN A 164 -12.71 -4.01 -7.05
N PHE A 165 -12.45 -3.12 -6.16
CA PHE A 165 -11.88 -1.82 -6.45
C PHE A 165 -10.58 -1.87 -7.30
N VAL A 166 -9.63 -2.73 -6.97
CA VAL A 166 -8.35 -2.85 -7.67
C VAL A 166 -8.49 -3.53 -9.03
N PHE A 167 -9.46 -4.40 -9.22
CA PHE A 167 -9.61 -5.18 -10.45
C PHE A 167 -10.02 -4.35 -11.66
N GLY A 168 -10.75 -3.24 -11.45
CA GLY A 168 -11.15 -2.31 -12.50
C GLY A 168 -10.12 -1.23 -12.82
N LEU A 169 -8.99 -1.18 -12.09
CA LEU A 169 -7.98 -0.15 -12.28
C LEU A 169 -7.10 -0.43 -13.50
N ARG A 170 -6.59 0.66 -14.08
CA ARG A 170 -5.53 0.59 -15.08
C ARG A 170 -4.30 -0.06 -14.49
N LYS A 171 -3.72 -1.01 -15.23
CA LYS A 171 -2.47 -1.68 -14.86
C LYS A 171 -1.35 -1.24 -15.79
N ILE A 172 -0.16 -1.14 -15.25
CA ILE A 172 1.07 -0.96 -16.01
C ILE A 172 2.08 -2.02 -15.58
N THR A 173 2.90 -2.43 -16.53
CA THR A 173 4.00 -3.37 -16.28
C THR A 173 5.32 -2.62 -16.32
N LEU A 174 6.09 -2.74 -15.24
CA LEU A 174 7.44 -2.20 -15.11
C LEU A 174 8.44 -3.36 -15.13
N ARG A 175 9.20 -3.50 -16.20
CA ARG A 175 10.26 -4.51 -16.28
C ARG A 175 11.33 -4.28 -15.20
N ALA A 176 12.00 -5.35 -14.79
CA ALA A 176 13.11 -5.30 -13.85
C ALA A 176 14.17 -4.26 -14.25
N GLY A 177 14.57 -3.41 -13.33
CA GLY A 177 15.58 -2.37 -13.55
C GLY A 177 15.21 -1.29 -14.58
N LYS A 178 13.93 -1.15 -14.95
CA LYS A 178 13.49 -0.17 -15.96
C LYS A 178 12.62 0.92 -15.35
N SER A 179 12.59 2.03 -16.09
CA SER A 179 11.73 3.18 -15.76
C SER A 179 10.77 3.47 -16.92
N THR A 180 9.64 4.07 -16.58
CA THR A 180 8.67 4.60 -17.55
C THR A 180 8.18 5.97 -17.10
N THR A 181 7.75 6.79 -18.03
CA THR A 181 7.19 8.11 -17.74
C THR A 181 5.71 8.12 -18.06
N LEU A 182 4.90 8.56 -17.11
CA LEU A 182 3.46 8.68 -17.25
C LEU A 182 3.03 10.14 -17.12
N LYS A 183 2.02 10.51 -17.90
CA LYS A 183 1.39 11.83 -17.88
C LYS A 183 -0.05 11.70 -17.43
N PHE A 184 -0.42 12.48 -16.44
CA PHE A 184 -1.75 12.56 -15.85
C PHE A 184 -2.33 13.94 -16.11
N LYS A 185 -3.41 14.00 -16.89
CA LYS A 185 -4.06 15.27 -17.25
C LYS A 185 -4.83 15.83 -16.06
N LYS A 186 -4.66 17.10 -15.78
CA LYS A 186 -5.49 17.82 -14.80
C LYS A 186 -6.81 18.22 -15.43
N ARG A 187 -7.92 17.96 -14.74
CA ARG A 187 -9.24 18.41 -15.14
C ARG A 187 -9.43 19.88 -14.76
N LYS A 188 -10.11 20.65 -15.59
CA LYS A 188 -10.49 22.01 -15.21
C LYS A 188 -11.54 21.93 -14.11
N THR A 189 -11.37 22.73 -13.05
CA THR A 189 -12.38 22.90 -12.00
C THR A 189 -13.71 23.29 -12.65
N GLY A 190 -14.74 22.46 -12.51
CA GLY A 190 -16.08 22.70 -13.11
C GLY A 190 -16.54 21.71 -14.19
N GLN A 191 -15.70 20.79 -14.66
CA GLN A 191 -16.15 19.69 -15.52
C GLN A 191 -16.58 18.50 -14.67
N SER A 192 -17.87 18.48 -14.32
CA SER A 192 -18.53 17.29 -13.76
C SER A 192 -18.38 16.10 -14.72
N ALA A 193 -18.01 14.95 -14.20
CA ALA A 193 -17.99 13.69 -14.94
C ALA A 193 -19.41 13.16 -15.17
N LEU A 194 -20.22 13.90 -15.92
CA LEU A 194 -21.51 13.45 -16.44
C LEU A 194 -21.33 13.16 -17.92
N THR A 195 -20.64 12.08 -18.25
CA THR A 195 -20.81 11.35 -19.53
C THR A 195 -19.93 10.10 -19.53
N ALA A 196 -20.48 9.04 -19.00
CA ALA A 196 -20.19 7.69 -19.50
C ALA A 196 -21.49 6.90 -19.38
N LYS A 197 -22.23 6.86 -20.49
CA LYS A 197 -23.28 5.88 -20.71
C LYS A 197 -22.65 4.54 -21.04
#